data_099a90c12250c5114abbf755180d3098
#
_entry.id   099a90c12250c5114abbf755180d3098
#
_cell.length_a   1.000
_cell.length_b   1.000
_cell.length_c   1.000
_cell.angle_alpha   90.00
_cell.angle_beta   90.00
_cell.angle_gamma   90.00
#
_symmetry.space_group_name_H-M   'P 1'
#
loop_
_entity.id
_entity.type
_entity.pdbx_description
1 polymer ?
#
loop_
_entity_poly.entity_id
_entity_poly.type
_entity_poly.pdbx_seq_one_letter_code
_entity_poly.pdbx_strand_id
1 'polypeptide(L)'
;ANNITLPNDKGYNTNWNDEVLRTAVSHSHNVSINGGSERSSYNASLSYLNKEGIVLGTEFERISGRAYAQTKCLNDRLTLALNVNAAQSKGKSVSSNKDGQSVFDAMNYYSPLLPTKNEDGTWYNYTSVNQYYNPLSMIYEDSYETIKKVLQGTGKASLQITKDLVWNLNLSYENEQINYNNYNT
;
A
#
# COMPACT_ATOMS: atom_id res chain seq x y z
N ALA A 1 5.57 -42.06 34.69
CA ALA A 1 5.47 -40.89 33.79
C ALA A 1 4.37 -40.00 34.35
N ASN A 2 4.71 -38.83 34.90
CA ASN A 2 3.73 -37.85 35.32
C ASN A 2 3.07 -37.28 34.04
N ASN A 3 1.81 -37.63 33.80
CA ASN A 3 0.99 -36.94 32.83
C ASN A 3 0.80 -35.50 33.31
N ILE A 4 1.64 -34.60 32.88
CA ILE A 4 1.39 -33.16 33.02
C ILE A 4 0.30 -32.82 32.01
N THR A 5 -0.94 -32.83 32.47
CA THR A 5 -2.04 -32.26 31.69
C THR A 5 -1.85 -30.74 31.70
N LEU A 6 -1.43 -30.16 30.59
CA LEU A 6 -1.38 -28.71 30.45
C LEU A 6 -2.83 -28.19 30.56
N PRO A 7 -3.10 -27.22 31.44
CA PRO A 7 -4.43 -26.68 31.61
C PRO A 7 -4.85 -25.95 30.31
N ASN A 8 -5.48 -26.42 29.39
CA ASN A 8 -5.95 -25.89 28.10
C ASN A 8 -5.52 -26.69 26.86
N ASP A 9 -4.97 -27.89 27.09
CA ASP A 9 -4.73 -28.81 25.97
C ASP A 9 -6.08 -29.30 25.44
N LYS A 10 -6.43 -28.83 24.27
CA LYS A 10 -7.63 -29.23 23.50
C LYS A 10 -7.33 -30.36 22.50
N GLY A 11 -6.09 -30.88 22.52
CA GLY A 11 -5.66 -31.93 21.59
C GLY A 11 -5.33 -31.40 20.16
N TYR A 12 -5.21 -30.09 19.99
CA TYR A 12 -4.81 -29.47 18.72
C TYR A 12 -3.30 -29.31 18.63
N ASN A 13 -2.79 -29.19 17.43
CA ASN A 13 -1.40 -28.83 17.13
C ASN A 13 -1.39 -27.84 15.96
N THR A 14 -1.88 -26.62 16.24
CA THR A 14 -2.03 -25.57 15.25
C THR A 14 -0.68 -24.93 14.95
N ASN A 15 -0.25 -24.97 13.70
CA ASN A 15 0.90 -24.20 13.25
C ASN A 15 0.44 -22.79 12.83
N TRP A 16 0.53 -21.84 13.72
CA TRP A 16 0.06 -20.47 13.47
C TRP A 16 0.79 -19.77 12.34
N ASN A 17 2.04 -20.16 12.03
CA ASN A 17 2.73 -19.63 10.86
C ASN A 17 2.04 -20.03 9.55
N ASP A 18 1.64 -21.30 9.44
CA ASP A 18 0.97 -21.80 8.24
C ASP A 18 -0.44 -21.22 8.08
N GLU A 19 -1.11 -20.93 9.22
CA GLU A 19 -2.45 -20.34 9.23
C GLU A 19 -2.46 -18.84 8.91
N VAL A 20 -1.40 -18.11 9.25
CA VAL A 20 -1.32 -16.64 9.15
C VAL A 20 -0.56 -16.18 7.91
N LEU A 21 0.41 -16.98 7.47
CA LEU A 21 1.29 -16.61 6.37
C LEU A 21 0.89 -17.28 5.06
N ARG A 22 1.20 -16.60 3.96
CA ARG A 22 1.02 -17.13 2.61
C ARG A 22 2.23 -16.86 1.73
N THR A 23 2.33 -17.60 0.64
CA THR A 23 3.19 -17.19 -0.47
C THR A 23 2.58 -15.96 -1.13
N ALA A 24 3.29 -14.84 -1.04
CA ALA A 24 2.83 -13.57 -1.57
C ALA A 24 3.27 -13.39 -3.03
N VAL A 25 2.35 -12.97 -3.88
CA VAL A 25 2.60 -12.67 -5.29
C VAL A 25 2.55 -11.16 -5.51
N SER A 26 3.51 -10.66 -6.27
CA SER A 26 3.54 -9.25 -6.67
C SER A 26 3.70 -9.14 -8.17
N HIS A 27 2.97 -8.23 -8.77
CA HIS A 27 3.10 -7.94 -10.19
C HIS A 27 3.02 -6.45 -10.48
N SER A 28 3.69 -6.02 -11.55
CA SER A 28 3.64 -4.64 -12.01
C SER A 28 3.55 -4.60 -13.52
N HIS A 29 2.79 -3.63 -14.01
CA HIS A 29 2.61 -3.37 -15.43
C HIS A 29 2.87 -1.90 -15.70
N ASN A 30 3.57 -1.62 -16.78
CA ASN A 30 3.83 -0.26 -17.23
C ASN A 30 3.63 -0.19 -18.74
N VAL A 31 2.91 0.83 -19.16
CA VAL A 31 2.74 1.18 -20.59
C VAL A 31 3.14 2.62 -20.75
N SER A 32 3.96 2.91 -21.75
CA SER A 32 4.37 4.27 -22.04
C SER A 32 4.36 4.53 -23.55
N ILE A 33 4.06 5.77 -23.90
CA ILE A 33 4.15 6.31 -25.23
C ILE A 33 4.98 7.59 -25.18
N ASN A 34 5.86 7.74 -26.14
CA ASN A 34 6.66 8.95 -26.29
C ASN A 34 6.78 9.29 -27.76
N GLY A 35 6.94 10.56 -28.03
CA GLY A 35 7.11 11.06 -29.39
C GLY A 35 7.50 12.52 -29.36
N GLY A 36 7.70 13.06 -30.55
CA GLY A 36 8.05 14.46 -30.68
C GLY A 36 8.53 14.82 -32.07
N SER A 37 8.92 16.06 -32.18
CA SER A 37 9.55 16.70 -33.35
C SER A 37 10.76 17.49 -32.89
N GLU A 38 11.43 18.22 -33.77
CA GLU A 38 12.56 19.10 -33.39
C GLU A 38 12.18 20.15 -32.34
N ARG A 39 10.89 20.54 -32.29
CA ARG A 39 10.42 21.61 -31.40
C ARG A 39 9.50 21.13 -30.29
N SER A 40 8.99 19.92 -30.37
CA SER A 40 8.03 19.42 -29.38
C SER A 40 8.37 17.99 -28.98
N SER A 41 8.19 17.67 -27.71
CA SER A 41 8.31 16.31 -27.19
C SER A 41 7.20 16.04 -26.19
N TYR A 42 6.76 14.79 -26.15
CA TYR A 42 5.81 14.32 -25.16
C TYR A 42 6.14 12.91 -24.69
N ASN A 43 5.77 12.65 -23.48
CA ASN A 43 5.81 11.33 -22.88
C ASN A 43 4.55 11.15 -22.02
N ALA A 44 3.90 10.01 -22.14
CA ALA A 44 2.82 9.62 -21.26
C ALA A 44 3.04 8.17 -20.82
N SER A 45 2.75 7.89 -19.58
CA SER A 45 2.87 6.53 -19.01
C SER A 45 1.75 6.24 -18.03
N LEU A 46 1.34 4.98 -18.01
CA LEU A 46 0.40 4.42 -17.04
C LEU A 46 1.07 3.21 -16.39
N SER A 47 1.04 3.18 -15.06
CA SER A 47 1.63 2.11 -14.29
C SER A 47 0.59 1.55 -13.31
N TYR A 48 0.56 0.24 -13.20
CA TYR A 48 -0.19 -0.52 -12.22
C TYR A 48 0.76 -1.39 -11.42
N LEU A 49 0.60 -1.40 -10.12
CA LEU A 49 1.36 -2.23 -9.19
C LEU A 49 0.38 -2.87 -8.21
N ASN A 50 0.47 -4.18 -8.07
CA ASN A 50 -0.17 -4.94 -6.99
C ASN A 50 0.91 -5.72 -6.24
N LYS A 51 0.88 -5.65 -4.92
CA LYS A 51 1.75 -6.40 -4.01
C LYS A 51 0.90 -7.03 -2.93
N GLU A 52 0.86 -8.34 -2.92
CA GLU A 52 0.37 -9.08 -1.77
C GLU A 52 1.42 -9.09 -0.66
N GLY A 53 0.98 -9.00 0.59
CA GLY A 53 1.85 -9.23 1.74
C GLY A 53 1.88 -10.70 2.14
N ILE A 54 2.94 -11.10 2.82
CA ILE A 54 3.09 -12.47 3.33
C ILE A 54 2.11 -12.80 4.44
N VAL A 55 1.62 -11.80 5.19
CA VAL A 55 0.54 -11.95 6.16
C VAL A 55 -0.79 -11.87 5.43
N LEU A 56 -1.69 -12.82 5.69
CA LEU A 56 -3.05 -12.79 5.16
C LEU A 56 -3.74 -11.45 5.46
N GLY A 57 -4.57 -10.97 4.54
CA GLY A 57 -5.27 -9.68 4.70
C GLY A 57 -4.42 -8.44 4.40
N THR A 58 -3.11 -8.58 4.11
CA THR A 58 -2.26 -7.45 3.73
C THR A 58 -2.08 -7.36 2.22
N GLU A 59 -2.23 -6.15 1.67
CA GLU A 59 -2.15 -5.88 0.24
C GLU A 59 -1.81 -4.42 0.00
N PHE A 60 -1.09 -4.15 -1.08
CA PHE A 60 -0.85 -2.80 -1.57
C PHE A 60 -1.09 -2.74 -3.07
N GLU A 61 -1.96 -1.85 -3.50
CA GLU A 61 -2.28 -1.58 -4.88
C GLU A 61 -1.95 -0.12 -5.21
N ARG A 62 -1.42 0.13 -6.41
CA ARG A 62 -1.17 1.49 -6.90
C ARG A 62 -1.40 1.56 -8.39
N ILE A 63 -2.22 2.52 -8.80
CA ILE A 63 -2.33 3.00 -10.17
C ILE A 63 -1.74 4.40 -10.25
N SER A 64 -0.93 4.68 -11.26
CA SER A 64 -0.37 6.01 -11.47
C SER A 64 -0.22 6.33 -12.95
N GLY A 65 -0.52 7.58 -13.29
CA GLY A 65 -0.35 8.12 -14.61
C GLY A 65 0.57 9.33 -14.57
N ARG A 66 1.41 9.45 -15.59
CA ARG A 66 2.28 10.61 -15.80
C ARG A 66 2.13 11.07 -17.24
N ALA A 67 2.06 12.39 -17.40
CA ALA A 67 2.11 13.03 -18.71
C ALA A 67 3.11 14.19 -18.67
N TYR A 68 3.96 14.25 -19.66
CA TYR A 68 4.91 15.33 -19.88
C TYR A 68 4.78 15.81 -21.31
N ALA A 69 4.76 17.10 -21.49
CA ALA A 69 4.83 17.73 -22.81
C ALA A 69 5.73 18.97 -22.74
N GLN A 70 6.52 19.16 -23.77
CA GLN A 70 7.35 20.34 -23.95
C GLN A 70 7.24 20.83 -25.39
N THR A 71 7.23 22.14 -25.59
CA THR A 71 7.29 22.74 -26.89
C THR A 71 8.13 24.01 -26.90
N LYS A 72 8.79 24.26 -28.02
CA LYS A 72 9.52 25.51 -28.32
C LYS A 72 8.71 26.36 -29.27
N CYS A 73 8.58 27.63 -28.99
CA CYS A 73 7.88 28.61 -29.76
C CYS A 73 8.67 29.94 -29.85
N LEU A 74 8.15 30.91 -30.57
CA LEU A 74 8.79 32.23 -30.81
C LEU A 74 10.22 32.10 -31.37
N ASN A 75 10.38 31.29 -32.43
CA ASN A 75 11.70 31.00 -33.04
C ASN A 75 12.68 30.40 -32.00
N ASP A 76 12.22 29.41 -31.23
CA ASP A 76 12.95 28.68 -30.18
C ASP A 76 13.34 29.53 -28.97
N ARG A 77 12.87 30.78 -28.88
CA ARG A 77 13.14 31.69 -27.76
C ARG A 77 12.29 31.38 -26.52
N LEU A 78 11.14 30.74 -26.67
CA LEU A 78 10.26 30.39 -25.59
C LEU A 78 10.13 28.85 -25.52
N THR A 79 10.49 28.27 -24.40
CA THR A 79 10.24 26.85 -24.10
C THR A 79 9.15 26.77 -23.05
N LEU A 80 8.09 26.05 -23.37
CA LEU A 80 7.03 25.72 -22.43
C LEU A 80 7.08 24.23 -22.12
N ALA A 81 6.95 23.86 -20.86
CA ALA A 81 6.82 22.46 -20.45
C ALA A 81 5.74 22.30 -19.40
N LEU A 82 5.00 21.21 -19.51
CA LEU A 82 3.99 20.79 -18.55
C LEU A 82 4.28 19.35 -18.12
N ASN A 83 4.28 19.11 -16.83
CA ASN A 83 4.35 17.79 -16.24
C ASN A 83 3.16 17.59 -15.32
N VAL A 84 2.41 16.52 -15.51
CA VAL A 84 1.29 16.12 -14.66
C VAL A 84 1.54 14.69 -14.18
N ASN A 85 1.36 14.47 -12.89
CA ASN A 85 1.47 13.17 -12.26
C ASN A 85 0.25 12.95 -11.36
N ALA A 86 -0.48 11.86 -11.59
CA ALA A 86 -1.61 11.47 -10.78
C ALA A 86 -1.41 10.03 -10.29
N ALA A 87 -1.68 9.78 -9.02
CA ALA A 87 -1.57 8.44 -8.46
C ALA A 87 -2.66 8.19 -7.42
N GLN A 88 -3.16 6.96 -7.40
CA GLN A 88 -3.96 6.45 -6.30
C GLN A 88 -3.29 5.18 -5.78
N SER A 89 -3.10 5.09 -4.49
CA SER A 89 -2.70 3.86 -3.82
C SER A 89 -3.70 3.47 -2.76
N LYS A 90 -3.88 2.17 -2.62
CA LYS A 90 -4.75 1.52 -1.65
C LYS A 90 -3.92 0.49 -0.92
N GLY A 91 -3.81 0.65 0.38
CA GLY A 91 -3.12 -0.29 1.27
C GLY A 91 -4.12 -0.93 2.21
N LYS A 92 -4.08 -2.25 2.32
CA LYS A 92 -4.75 -2.99 3.38
C LYS A 92 -3.70 -3.50 4.35
N SER A 93 -3.95 -3.31 5.62
CA SER A 93 -3.12 -3.82 6.69
C SER A 93 -3.98 -4.52 7.73
N VAL A 94 -3.36 -5.43 8.47
CA VAL A 94 -3.98 -6.11 9.60
C VAL A 94 -3.74 -5.32 10.88
N SER A 95 -4.52 -5.61 11.91
CA SER A 95 -4.33 -4.97 13.22
C SER A 95 -2.90 -5.13 13.70
N SER A 96 -2.26 -4.00 13.91
CA SER A 96 -0.93 -3.96 14.53
C SER A 96 -1.00 -3.71 16.04
N ASN A 97 -2.22 -3.53 16.57
CA ASN A 97 -2.37 -3.09 17.94
C ASN A 97 -3.79 -3.32 18.48
N LYS A 98 -4.17 -4.57 18.63
CA LYS A 98 -5.33 -4.91 19.48
C LYS A 98 -4.79 -5.07 20.90
N ASP A 99 -5.10 -4.12 21.79
CA ASP A 99 -4.57 -4.05 23.16
C ASP A 99 -3.03 -4.13 23.26
N GLY A 100 -2.32 -3.48 22.33
CA GLY A 100 -0.86 -3.47 22.29
C GLY A 100 -0.21 -4.68 21.60
N GLN A 101 -0.99 -5.57 20.97
CA GLN A 101 -0.48 -6.78 20.33
C GLN A 101 -0.55 -6.69 18.81
N SER A 102 0.50 -7.08 18.15
CA SER A 102 0.53 -7.27 16.70
C SER A 102 0.13 -8.69 16.32
N VAL A 103 -0.29 -8.89 15.06
CA VAL A 103 -0.53 -10.24 14.52
C VAL A 103 0.72 -11.12 14.62
N PHE A 104 1.92 -10.53 14.50
CA PHE A 104 3.19 -11.27 14.64
C PHE A 104 3.43 -11.73 16.08
N ASP A 105 3.09 -10.90 17.07
CA ASP A 105 3.18 -11.30 18.46
C ASP A 105 2.17 -12.42 18.75
N ALA A 106 0.92 -12.23 18.30
CA ALA A 106 -0.11 -13.24 18.46
C ALA A 106 0.30 -14.57 17.81
N MET A 107 0.82 -14.57 16.59
CA MET A 107 1.27 -15.76 15.87
C MET A 107 2.38 -16.51 16.63
N ASN A 108 3.29 -15.79 17.32
CA ASN A 108 4.41 -16.39 18.02
C ASN A 108 4.06 -16.87 19.44
N TYR A 109 3.08 -16.22 20.08
CA TYR A 109 2.78 -16.47 21.50
C TYR A 109 1.44 -17.15 21.76
N TYR A 110 0.53 -17.16 20.77
CA TYR A 110 -0.73 -17.87 20.93
C TYR A 110 -0.49 -19.39 20.94
N SER A 111 -1.14 -20.09 21.89
CA SER A 111 -0.85 -21.50 22.12
C SER A 111 -1.18 -22.39 20.92
N PRO A 112 -0.27 -23.26 20.48
CA PRO A 112 -0.54 -24.23 19.41
C PRO A 112 -1.54 -25.32 19.81
N LEU A 113 -1.82 -25.48 21.12
CA LEU A 113 -2.78 -26.47 21.65
C LEU A 113 -4.23 -26.02 21.50
N LEU A 114 -4.47 -24.85 20.90
CA LEU A 114 -5.80 -24.26 20.72
C LEU A 114 -6.25 -24.34 19.26
N PRO A 115 -7.57 -24.51 19.02
CA PRO A 115 -8.12 -24.50 17.69
C PRO A 115 -8.17 -23.09 17.08
N THR A 116 -8.28 -23.01 15.78
CA THR A 116 -8.50 -21.74 15.07
C THR A 116 -9.91 -21.20 15.30
N LYS A 117 -10.91 -22.08 15.37
CA LYS A 117 -12.33 -21.75 15.48
C LYS A 117 -13.04 -22.58 16.53
N ASN A 118 -14.14 -22.05 17.04
CA ASN A 118 -15.14 -22.77 17.83
C ASN A 118 -15.98 -23.69 16.92
N GLU A 119 -16.78 -24.58 17.53
CA GLU A 119 -17.71 -25.47 16.81
C GLU A 119 -18.79 -24.73 16.04
N ASP A 120 -19.15 -23.53 16.47
CA ASP A 120 -20.11 -22.63 15.81
C ASP A 120 -19.50 -21.81 14.66
N GLY A 121 -18.22 -21.98 14.37
CA GLY A 121 -17.49 -21.29 13.31
C GLY A 121 -16.92 -19.92 13.70
N THR A 122 -17.18 -19.41 14.88
CA THR A 122 -16.54 -18.18 15.40
C THR A 122 -15.07 -18.42 15.71
N TRP A 123 -14.27 -17.33 15.77
CA TRP A 123 -12.85 -17.45 16.12
C TRP A 123 -12.69 -17.86 17.58
N TYR A 124 -11.78 -18.81 17.81
CA TYR A 124 -11.48 -19.24 19.18
C TYR A 124 -10.55 -18.21 19.82
N ASN A 125 -11.07 -17.38 20.70
CA ASN A 125 -10.31 -16.41 21.47
C ASN A 125 -10.22 -16.87 22.94
N TYR A 126 -9.01 -17.22 23.38
CA TYR A 126 -8.75 -17.64 24.76
C TYR A 126 -7.93 -16.57 25.48
N THR A 127 -8.60 -15.67 26.16
CA THR A 127 -8.00 -14.49 26.78
C THR A 127 -7.70 -14.65 28.28
N SER A 128 -8.14 -15.76 28.93
CA SER A 128 -8.07 -15.87 30.39
C SER A 128 -6.70 -16.26 30.95
N VAL A 129 -5.79 -16.79 30.15
CA VAL A 129 -4.42 -17.19 30.59
C VAL A 129 -3.33 -16.59 29.74
N ASN A 130 -3.56 -16.46 28.43
CA ASN A 130 -2.67 -15.75 27.52
C ASN A 130 -3.35 -14.45 27.09
N GLN A 131 -2.72 -13.33 27.32
CA GLN A 131 -3.19 -12.01 26.90
C GLN A 131 -3.14 -11.81 25.36
N TYR A 132 -3.07 -12.90 24.59
CA TYR A 132 -2.96 -12.86 23.15
C TYR A 132 -4.28 -13.27 22.48
N TYR A 133 -4.68 -12.50 21.49
CA TYR A 133 -5.81 -12.81 20.64
C TYR A 133 -5.44 -13.88 19.62
N ASN A 134 -6.44 -14.61 19.14
CA ASN A 134 -6.27 -15.47 17.99
C ASN A 134 -5.79 -14.63 16.79
N PRO A 135 -4.62 -14.93 16.20
CA PRO A 135 -4.09 -14.10 15.10
C PRO A 135 -5.00 -14.05 13.89
N LEU A 136 -5.81 -15.08 13.63
CA LEU A 136 -6.78 -15.08 12.54
C LEU A 136 -7.96 -14.15 12.84
N SER A 137 -8.43 -14.06 14.10
CA SER A 137 -9.46 -13.09 14.45
C SER A 137 -8.99 -11.66 14.20
N MET A 138 -7.74 -11.35 14.54
CA MET A 138 -7.14 -10.04 14.28
C MET A 138 -7.03 -9.70 12.78
N ILE A 139 -6.92 -10.71 11.91
CA ILE A 139 -6.83 -10.53 10.46
C ILE A 139 -8.21 -10.33 9.83
N TYR A 140 -9.21 -11.07 10.29
CA TYR A 140 -10.51 -11.13 9.62
C TYR A 140 -11.60 -10.26 10.27
N GLU A 141 -11.48 -9.96 11.56
CA GLU A 141 -12.42 -9.10 12.28
C GLU A 141 -12.02 -7.63 12.24
N ASP A 142 -10.70 -7.35 12.17
CA ASP A 142 -10.19 -5.99 12.09
C ASP A 142 -9.67 -5.71 10.68
N SER A 143 -10.12 -4.63 10.07
CA SER A 143 -9.68 -4.21 8.73
C SER A 143 -9.21 -2.75 8.74
N TYR A 144 -8.01 -2.53 8.27
CA TYR A 144 -7.39 -1.21 8.13
C TYR A 144 -7.10 -0.96 6.65
N GLU A 145 -7.76 0.03 6.09
CA GLU A 145 -7.55 0.41 4.71
C GLU A 145 -7.11 1.87 4.65
N THR A 146 -6.04 2.13 3.91
CA THR A 146 -5.56 3.48 3.63
C THR A 146 -5.65 3.74 2.14
N ILE A 147 -6.38 4.77 1.74
CA ILE A 147 -6.47 5.24 0.36
C ILE A 147 -5.76 6.58 0.27
N LYS A 148 -4.69 6.64 -0.53
CA LYS A 148 -3.94 7.87 -0.80
C LYS A 148 -4.11 8.25 -2.26
N LYS A 149 -4.53 9.50 -2.51
CA LYS A 149 -4.63 10.11 -3.84
C LYS A 149 -3.68 11.29 -3.91
N VAL A 150 -2.92 11.37 -4.98
CA VAL A 150 -1.95 12.43 -5.24
C VAL A 150 -2.17 12.97 -6.64
N LEU A 151 -2.23 14.28 -6.76
CA LEU A 151 -2.21 15.00 -8.04
C LEU A 151 -1.14 16.08 -7.97
N GLN A 152 -0.18 16.02 -8.88
CA GLN A 152 0.90 17.00 -8.98
C GLN A 152 0.93 17.53 -10.40
N GLY A 153 1.08 18.83 -10.53
CA GLY A 153 1.26 19.52 -11.79
C GLY A 153 2.40 20.52 -11.70
N THR A 154 3.24 20.58 -12.74
CA THR A 154 4.32 21.57 -12.82
C THR A 154 4.35 22.15 -14.22
N GLY A 155 4.12 23.44 -14.32
CA GLY A 155 4.29 24.25 -15.54
C GLY A 155 5.63 25.00 -15.49
N LYS A 156 6.35 24.97 -16.58
CA LYS A 156 7.61 25.72 -16.76
C LYS A 156 7.54 26.56 -18.01
N ALA A 157 8.02 27.79 -17.91
CA ALA A 157 8.24 28.66 -19.04
C ALA A 157 9.67 29.23 -18.96
N SER A 158 10.42 29.12 -20.05
CA SER A 158 11.76 29.68 -20.18
C SER A 158 11.80 30.56 -21.42
N LEU A 159 12.00 31.87 -21.22
CA LEU A 159 12.04 32.87 -22.30
C LEU A 159 13.44 33.47 -22.40
N GLN A 160 14.07 33.28 -23.55
CA GLN A 160 15.30 33.97 -23.89
C GLN A 160 14.98 35.39 -24.38
N ILE A 161 15.19 36.39 -23.49
CA ILE A 161 14.89 37.80 -23.75
C ILE A 161 15.97 38.37 -24.66
N THR A 162 17.25 38.13 -24.30
CA THR A 162 18.42 38.50 -25.14
C THR A 162 19.35 37.29 -25.21
N LYS A 163 20.49 37.45 -25.91
CA LYS A 163 21.50 36.38 -25.99
C LYS A 163 22.02 35.95 -24.61
N ASP A 164 22.07 36.90 -23.67
CA ASP A 164 22.69 36.72 -22.34
C ASP A 164 21.68 36.74 -21.19
N LEU A 165 20.37 36.96 -21.50
CA LEU A 165 19.30 37.06 -20.51
C LEU A 165 18.19 36.05 -20.76
N VAL A 166 18.00 35.16 -19.80
CA VAL A 166 16.91 34.17 -19.81
C VAL A 166 16.02 34.38 -18.58
N TRP A 167 14.73 34.44 -18.81
CA TRP A 167 13.71 34.48 -17.76
C TRP A 167 13.08 33.12 -17.62
N ASN A 168 12.97 32.60 -16.38
CA ASN A 168 12.37 31.31 -16.08
C ASN A 168 11.22 31.48 -15.08
N LEU A 169 10.09 30.87 -15.39
CA LEU A 169 8.93 30.73 -14.51
C LEU A 169 8.67 29.25 -14.25
N ASN A 170 8.50 28.89 -12.99
CA ASN A 170 8.06 27.56 -12.59
C ASN A 170 6.84 27.72 -11.67
N LEU A 171 5.75 27.03 -12.02
CA LEU A 171 4.53 26.96 -11.24
C LEU A 171 4.28 25.50 -10.90
N SER A 172 4.08 25.22 -9.63
CA SER A 172 3.78 23.86 -9.17
C SER A 172 2.50 23.86 -8.36
N TYR A 173 1.72 22.82 -8.56
CA TYR A 173 0.52 22.50 -7.80
C TYR A 173 0.64 21.08 -7.30
N GLU A 174 0.31 20.87 -6.03
CA GLU A 174 0.23 19.55 -5.41
C GLU A 174 -1.04 19.46 -4.56
N ASN A 175 -1.76 18.36 -4.72
CA ASN A 175 -2.87 17.98 -3.87
C ASN A 175 -2.68 16.54 -3.43
N GLU A 176 -2.70 16.31 -2.14
CA GLU A 176 -2.64 15.00 -1.52
C GLU A 176 -3.87 14.81 -0.63
N GLN A 177 -4.55 13.68 -0.80
CA GLN A 177 -5.67 13.28 0.02
C GLN A 177 -5.41 11.88 0.56
N ILE A 178 -5.54 11.71 1.88
CA ILE A 178 -5.39 10.42 2.54
C ILE A 178 -6.67 10.14 3.32
N ASN A 179 -7.26 8.98 3.06
CA ASN A 179 -8.44 8.48 3.77
C ASN A 179 -8.04 7.20 4.51
N TYR A 180 -8.36 7.16 5.79
CA TYR A 180 -8.19 5.99 6.65
C TYR A 180 -9.56 5.40 6.96
N ASN A 181 -9.76 4.16 6.58
CA ASN A 181 -10.98 3.40 6.86
C ASN A 181 -10.61 2.28 7.83
N ASN A 182 -11.07 2.40 9.05
CA ASN A 182 -10.85 1.38 10.08
C ASN A 182 -12.20 0.73 10.38
N TYR A 183 -12.21 -0.58 10.35
CA TYR A 183 -13.36 -1.39 10.68
C TYR A 183 -12.95 -2.39 11.75
N ASN A 184 -13.60 -2.34 12.90
CA ASN A 184 -13.37 -3.23 14.04
C ASN A 184 -14.71 -3.85 14.44
N THR A 185 -14.74 -5.15 14.65
CA THR A 185 -15.92 -5.90 15.15
C THR A 185 -15.69 -6.37 16.58
#